data_52aedbe8776e30eb0673b8d2aa3b2899
#
_entry.id   52aedbe8776e30eb0673b8d2aa3b2899
#
_cell.length_a   1.000
_cell.length_b   1.000
_cell.length_c   1.000
_cell.angle_alpha   90.00
_cell.angle_beta   90.00
_cell.angle_gamma   90.00
#
_symmetry.space_group_name_H-M   'P 1'
#
loop_
_entity.id
_entity.type
_entity.pdbx_description
1 polymer ?
#
loop_
_entity_poly.entity_id
_entity_poly.type
_entity_poly.pdbx_seq_one_letter_code
_entity_poly.pdbx_strand_id
1 'polypeptide(L)'
;MNERSFVQQVADRTDSDERRAETLIFAVFQELRDRLTPKEAADVAAQLPTSLKMLWLSFERPDRKVRRIHEGQFLVEVARMAGLEDERESEEAVTAVFAVLQEALGSPTGTEGEAWHVLSQLPADLKRLWLTAGTEP
;
A
#
# COMPACT_ATOMS: atom_id res chain seq x y z
N MET A 1 -13.39 8.88 2.62
CA MET A 1 -12.39 9.08 1.53
C MET A 1 -12.82 8.29 0.30
N ASN A 2 -12.72 8.87 -0.88
CA ASN A 2 -13.01 8.17 -2.14
C ASN A 2 -11.72 8.00 -2.96
N GLU A 3 -11.84 7.32 -4.11
CA GLU A 3 -10.69 7.06 -4.97
C GLU A 3 -9.98 8.34 -5.41
N ARG A 4 -10.74 9.34 -5.85
CA ARG A 4 -10.17 10.60 -6.30
C ARG A 4 -9.39 11.31 -5.20
N SER A 5 -9.95 11.35 -4.00
CA SER A 5 -9.29 11.94 -2.84
C SER A 5 -8.02 11.18 -2.47
N PHE A 6 -8.06 9.85 -2.55
CA PHE A 6 -6.91 9.00 -2.28
C PHE A 6 -5.76 9.34 -3.24
N VAL A 7 -6.06 9.36 -4.53
CA VAL A 7 -5.06 9.69 -5.57
C VAL A 7 -4.48 11.08 -5.34
N GLN A 8 -5.33 12.05 -5.05
CA GLN A 8 -4.89 13.43 -4.84
C GLN A 8 -3.97 13.56 -3.63
N GLN A 9 -4.28 12.88 -2.53
CA GLN A 9 -3.44 12.93 -1.35
C GLN A 9 -2.08 12.28 -1.57
N VAL A 10 -2.03 11.18 -2.33
CA VAL A 10 -0.75 10.57 -2.70
C VAL A 10 0.03 11.51 -3.61
N ALA A 11 -0.62 12.14 -4.58
CA ALA A 11 0.03 13.11 -5.48
C ALA A 11 0.65 14.26 -4.67
N ASP A 12 -0.07 14.80 -3.70
CA ASP A 12 0.42 15.88 -2.86
C ASP A 12 1.64 15.45 -2.02
N ARG A 13 1.59 14.26 -1.46
CA ARG A 13 2.69 13.74 -0.62
C ARG A 13 3.95 13.39 -1.40
N THR A 14 3.80 13.06 -2.68
CA THR A 14 4.92 12.66 -3.54
C THR A 14 5.34 13.75 -4.52
N ASP A 15 4.73 14.92 -4.44
CA ASP A 15 4.97 16.04 -5.36
C ASP A 15 4.88 15.58 -6.82
N SER A 16 3.82 14.86 -7.13
CA SER A 16 3.60 14.31 -8.46
C SER A 16 2.20 14.69 -8.97
N ASP A 17 1.96 14.47 -10.29
CA ASP A 17 0.63 14.63 -10.84
C ASP A 17 -0.23 13.40 -10.53
N GLU A 18 -1.52 13.48 -10.82
CA GLU A 18 -2.46 12.40 -10.53
C GLU A 18 -2.11 11.11 -11.28
N ARG A 19 -1.66 11.22 -12.52
CA ARG A 19 -1.29 10.06 -13.32
C ARG A 19 -0.13 9.30 -12.69
N ARG A 20 0.87 10.04 -12.25
CA ARG A 20 2.03 9.45 -11.56
C ARG A 20 1.58 8.81 -10.25
N ALA A 21 0.74 9.50 -9.49
CA ALA A 21 0.22 8.98 -8.23
C ALA A 21 -0.53 7.67 -8.43
N GLU A 22 -1.35 7.56 -9.47
CA GLU A 22 -2.05 6.31 -9.79
C GLU A 22 -1.07 5.17 -10.05
N THR A 23 0.00 5.43 -10.80
CA THR A 23 1.04 4.43 -11.06
C THR A 23 1.69 3.96 -9.76
N LEU A 24 2.01 4.89 -8.87
CA LEU A 24 2.59 4.56 -7.57
C LEU A 24 1.64 3.72 -6.72
N ILE A 25 0.37 4.09 -6.68
CA ILE A 25 -0.65 3.38 -5.92
C ILE A 25 -0.80 1.95 -6.42
N PHE A 26 -0.92 1.76 -7.73
CA PHE A 26 -1.07 0.42 -8.30
C PHE A 26 0.13 -0.46 -7.98
N ALA A 27 1.34 0.08 -8.10
CA ALA A 27 2.56 -0.67 -7.80
C ALA A 27 2.61 -1.09 -6.33
N VAL A 28 2.36 -0.14 -5.42
CA VAL A 28 2.39 -0.42 -3.98
C VAL A 28 1.30 -1.42 -3.58
N PHE A 29 0.09 -1.21 -4.07
CA PHE A 29 -1.04 -2.09 -3.75
C PHE A 29 -0.79 -3.50 -4.26
N GLN A 30 -0.30 -3.65 -5.48
CA GLN A 30 -0.04 -4.97 -6.04
C GLN A 30 1.06 -5.70 -5.26
N GLU A 31 2.16 -5.02 -4.97
CA GLU A 31 3.24 -5.65 -4.22
C GLU A 31 2.84 -5.98 -2.78
N LEU A 32 2.02 -5.14 -2.18
CA LEU A 32 1.50 -5.43 -0.83
C LEU A 32 0.55 -6.64 -0.86
N ARG A 33 -0.42 -6.66 -1.79
CA ARG A 33 -1.34 -7.78 -1.91
C ARG A 33 -0.64 -9.10 -2.20
N ASP A 34 0.41 -9.07 -3.03
CA ASP A 34 1.14 -10.29 -3.37
C ASP A 34 1.77 -10.96 -2.15
N ARG A 35 1.96 -10.23 -1.08
CA ARG A 35 2.51 -10.75 0.17
C ARG A 35 1.43 -11.17 1.17
N LEU A 36 0.17 -10.98 0.81
CA LEU A 36 -0.99 -11.39 1.59
C LEU A 36 -1.70 -12.54 0.87
N THR A 37 -2.37 -13.39 1.63
CA THR A 37 -3.28 -14.36 1.00
C THR A 37 -4.45 -13.60 0.37
N PRO A 38 -5.15 -14.18 -0.61
CA PRO A 38 -6.36 -13.55 -1.15
C PRO A 38 -7.40 -13.25 -0.07
N LYS A 39 -7.51 -14.11 0.95
CA LYS A 39 -8.41 -13.87 2.08
C LYS A 39 -7.97 -12.65 2.89
N GLU A 40 -6.67 -12.55 3.19
CA GLU A 40 -6.13 -11.40 3.92
C GLU A 40 -6.34 -10.11 3.14
N ALA A 41 -6.11 -10.14 1.83
CA ALA A 41 -6.36 -8.97 0.97
C ALA A 41 -7.85 -8.58 0.99
N ALA A 42 -8.75 -9.56 0.99
CA ALA A 42 -10.19 -9.30 1.10
C ALA A 42 -10.56 -8.71 2.47
N ASP A 43 -9.90 -9.17 3.53
CA ASP A 43 -10.12 -8.64 4.88
C ASP A 43 -9.73 -7.15 4.97
N VAL A 44 -8.63 -6.77 4.33
CA VAL A 44 -8.23 -5.35 4.23
C VAL A 44 -9.29 -4.58 3.43
N ALA A 45 -9.73 -5.12 2.30
CA ALA A 45 -10.76 -4.49 1.47
C ALA A 45 -12.04 -4.21 2.27
N ALA A 46 -12.41 -5.13 3.16
CA ALA A 46 -13.62 -4.98 3.97
C ALA A 46 -13.59 -3.76 4.89
N GLN A 47 -12.40 -3.24 5.19
CA GLN A 47 -12.23 -2.05 6.03
C GLN A 47 -12.21 -0.75 5.22
N LEU A 48 -12.22 -0.85 3.89
CA LEU A 48 -12.12 0.33 3.03
C LEU A 48 -13.50 0.82 2.59
N PRO A 49 -13.65 2.14 2.36
CA PRO A 49 -14.84 2.66 1.67
C PRO A 49 -15.02 1.98 0.30
N THR A 50 -16.25 1.87 -0.14
CA THR A 50 -16.61 1.11 -1.34
C THR A 50 -15.77 1.48 -2.57
N SER A 51 -15.57 2.77 -2.83
CA SER A 51 -14.80 3.21 -3.99
C SER A 51 -13.33 2.78 -3.93
N LEU A 52 -12.77 2.67 -2.72
CA LEU A 52 -11.38 2.28 -2.54
C LEU A 52 -11.19 0.77 -2.59
N LYS A 53 -12.23 -0.02 -2.28
CA LYS A 53 -12.17 -1.47 -2.43
C LYS A 53 -11.81 -1.87 -3.85
N MET A 54 -12.40 -1.21 -4.84
CA MET A 54 -12.12 -1.51 -6.24
C MET A 54 -10.69 -1.17 -6.61
N LEU A 55 -10.19 -0.05 -6.11
CA LEU A 55 -8.80 0.35 -6.33
C LEU A 55 -7.84 -0.66 -5.68
N TRP A 56 -8.10 -1.03 -4.43
CA TRP A 56 -7.28 -2.00 -3.70
C TRP A 56 -7.26 -3.37 -4.36
N LEU A 57 -8.39 -3.81 -4.92
CA LEU A 57 -8.52 -5.13 -5.53
C LEU A 57 -8.27 -5.13 -7.05
N SER A 58 -7.82 -3.99 -7.62
CA SER A 58 -7.52 -3.91 -9.04
C SER A 58 -6.50 -4.97 -9.43
N PHE A 59 -6.83 -5.76 -10.46
CA PHE A 59 -5.97 -6.83 -10.97
C PHE A 59 -5.73 -7.98 -9.98
N GLU A 60 -6.55 -8.08 -8.94
CA GLU A 60 -6.45 -9.20 -8.01
C GLU A 60 -6.84 -10.52 -8.70
N ARG A 61 -6.11 -11.59 -8.38
CA ARG A 61 -6.34 -12.92 -8.92
C ARG A 61 -6.60 -13.89 -7.76
N PRO A 62 -7.78 -14.53 -7.70
CA PRO A 62 -8.14 -15.41 -6.58
C PRO A 62 -7.22 -16.61 -6.41
N ASP A 63 -6.57 -17.05 -7.50
CA ASP A 63 -5.75 -18.26 -7.52
C ASP A 63 -4.26 -17.99 -7.42
N ARG A 64 -3.88 -16.72 -7.14
CA ARG A 64 -2.48 -16.38 -7.03
C ARG A 64 -1.83 -16.98 -5.78
N LYS A 65 -0.52 -17.18 -5.87
CA LYS A 65 0.28 -17.65 -4.74
C LYS A 65 0.88 -16.47 -3.97
N VAL A 66 1.01 -16.64 -2.67
CA VAL A 66 1.60 -15.61 -1.80
C VAL A 66 3.10 -15.54 -2.03
N ARG A 67 3.62 -14.32 -2.17
CA ARG A 67 5.06 -14.05 -2.36
C ARG A 67 5.65 -13.40 -1.12
N ARG A 68 5.98 -14.22 -0.11
CA ARG A 68 6.58 -13.72 1.13
C ARG A 68 8.09 -13.93 1.22
N ILE A 69 8.68 -14.49 0.19
CA ILE A 69 10.00 -15.13 0.27
C ILE A 69 11.19 -14.17 0.22
N HIS A 70 11.01 -12.93 -0.15
CA HIS A 70 12.16 -12.03 -0.35
C HIS A 70 11.96 -10.74 0.42
N GLU A 71 12.33 -10.79 1.69
CA GLU A 71 12.43 -9.58 2.49
C GLU A 71 13.41 -8.62 1.82
N GLY A 72 13.11 -7.36 1.87
CA GLY A 72 13.95 -6.33 1.26
C GLY A 72 13.72 -6.10 -0.22
N GLN A 73 13.01 -6.98 -0.90
CA GLN A 73 12.73 -6.80 -2.33
C GLN A 73 11.47 -5.97 -2.61
N PHE A 74 10.69 -5.69 -1.60
CA PHE A 74 9.46 -4.92 -1.78
C PHE A 74 9.73 -3.56 -2.45
N LEU A 75 10.68 -2.81 -1.91
CA LEU A 75 11.03 -1.49 -2.47
C LEU A 75 11.61 -1.61 -3.88
N VAL A 76 12.42 -2.62 -4.13
CA VAL A 76 12.99 -2.86 -5.46
C VAL A 76 11.89 -3.17 -6.47
N GLU A 77 10.93 -4.03 -6.11
CA GLU A 77 9.84 -4.38 -7.00
C GLU A 77 8.90 -3.22 -7.27
N VAL A 78 8.61 -2.40 -6.26
CA VAL A 78 7.80 -1.19 -6.45
C VAL A 78 8.53 -0.23 -7.40
N ALA A 79 9.84 -0.04 -7.21
CA ALA A 79 10.63 0.83 -8.08
C ALA A 79 10.59 0.34 -9.53
N ARG A 80 10.73 -0.96 -9.73
CA ARG A 80 10.68 -1.55 -11.07
C ARG A 80 9.33 -1.36 -11.73
N MET A 81 8.25 -1.63 -11.01
CA MET A 81 6.89 -1.51 -11.55
C MET A 81 6.50 -0.08 -11.86
N ALA A 82 6.91 0.87 -11.01
CA ALA A 82 6.53 2.26 -11.14
C ALA A 82 7.54 3.09 -11.93
N GLY A 83 8.65 2.48 -12.38
CA GLY A 83 9.68 3.20 -13.12
C GLY A 83 10.44 4.21 -12.28
N LEU A 84 10.70 3.88 -11.01
CA LEU A 84 11.46 4.73 -10.10
C LEU A 84 12.95 4.47 -10.23
N GLU A 85 13.76 5.48 -9.91
CA GLU A 85 15.21 5.40 -10.14
C GLU A 85 15.95 4.58 -9.10
N ASP A 86 15.51 4.61 -7.83
CA ASP A 86 16.23 3.93 -6.75
C ASP A 86 15.29 3.56 -5.60
N GLU A 87 15.85 2.87 -4.60
CA GLU A 87 15.09 2.44 -3.42
C GLU A 87 14.63 3.61 -2.57
N ARG A 88 15.37 4.71 -2.54
CA ARG A 88 14.98 5.89 -1.76
C ARG A 88 13.68 6.49 -2.30
N GLU A 89 13.60 6.65 -3.61
CA GLU A 89 12.39 7.14 -4.26
C GLU A 89 11.22 6.19 -4.03
N SER A 90 11.48 4.89 -4.08
CA SER A 90 10.49 3.86 -3.79
C SER A 90 10.02 3.94 -2.34
N GLU A 91 10.92 4.13 -1.38
CA GLU A 91 10.55 4.26 0.02
C GLU A 91 9.65 5.48 0.25
N GLU A 92 9.97 6.61 -0.36
CA GLU A 92 9.13 7.80 -0.29
C GLU A 92 7.73 7.54 -0.84
N ALA A 93 7.63 6.85 -1.98
CA ALA A 93 6.35 6.51 -2.57
C ALA A 93 5.55 5.54 -1.70
N VAL A 94 6.20 4.51 -1.18
CA VAL A 94 5.55 3.51 -0.33
C VAL A 94 5.02 4.13 0.95
N THR A 95 5.83 4.95 1.63
CA THR A 95 5.39 5.59 2.87
C THR A 95 4.24 6.56 2.62
N ALA A 96 4.22 7.26 1.50
CA ALA A 96 3.11 8.13 1.13
C ALA A 96 1.82 7.34 0.93
N VAL A 97 1.88 6.24 0.16
CA VAL A 97 0.70 5.40 -0.08
C VAL A 97 0.22 4.76 1.22
N PHE A 98 1.13 4.25 2.03
CA PHE A 98 0.78 3.65 3.32
C PHE A 98 0.10 4.65 4.25
N ALA A 99 0.60 5.89 4.31
CA ALA A 99 0.01 6.93 5.17
C ALA A 99 -1.44 7.22 4.77
N VAL A 100 -1.70 7.36 3.48
CA VAL A 100 -3.06 7.62 2.99
C VAL A 100 -3.96 6.39 3.18
N LEU A 101 -3.41 5.19 2.98
CA LEU A 101 -4.14 3.96 3.20
C LEU A 101 -4.57 3.82 4.68
N GLN A 102 -3.69 4.18 5.60
CA GLN A 102 -4.01 4.15 7.03
C GLN A 102 -5.18 5.08 7.37
N GLU A 103 -5.20 6.27 6.80
CA GLU A 103 -6.33 7.17 6.98
C GLU A 103 -7.62 6.57 6.42
N ALA A 104 -7.55 5.96 5.24
CA ALA A 104 -8.70 5.33 4.61
C ALA A 104 -9.24 4.16 5.43
N LEU A 105 -8.36 3.45 6.12
CA LEU A 105 -8.73 2.34 7.00
C LEU A 105 -9.26 2.81 8.36
N GLY A 106 -9.24 4.12 8.62
CA GLY A 106 -9.67 4.66 9.91
C GLY A 106 -8.67 4.44 11.02
N SER A 107 -7.40 4.22 10.69
CA SER A 107 -6.33 3.95 11.65
C SER A 107 -5.13 4.86 11.36
N PRO A 108 -5.17 6.13 11.80
CA PRO A 108 -4.13 7.11 11.46
C PRO A 108 -2.72 6.71 11.86
N THR A 109 -2.57 5.87 12.89
CA THR A 109 -1.26 5.35 13.30
C THR A 109 -0.90 4.04 12.61
N GLY A 110 -1.87 3.43 11.93
CA GLY A 110 -1.69 2.13 11.28
C GLY A 110 -1.70 0.94 12.23
N THR A 111 -2.01 1.15 13.50
CA THR A 111 -1.91 0.11 14.53
C THR A 111 -3.24 -0.28 15.17
N GLU A 112 -4.35 0.07 14.52
CA GLU A 112 -5.69 -0.21 15.05
C GLU A 112 -6.53 -0.99 14.04
N GLY A 113 -7.49 -1.76 14.55
CA GLY A 113 -8.49 -2.45 13.74
C GLY A 113 -8.00 -3.76 13.14
N GLU A 114 -8.89 -4.40 12.38
CA GLU A 114 -8.61 -5.70 11.79
C GLU A 114 -7.52 -5.66 10.72
N ALA A 115 -7.43 -4.55 9.99
CA ALA A 115 -6.39 -4.40 9.00
C ALA A 115 -4.99 -4.51 9.64
N TRP A 116 -4.85 -3.98 10.86
CA TRP A 116 -3.58 -4.11 11.60
C TRP A 116 -3.24 -5.56 11.90
N HIS A 117 -4.24 -6.39 12.23
CA HIS A 117 -3.98 -7.81 12.49
C HIS A 117 -3.36 -8.49 11.27
N VAL A 118 -3.83 -8.14 10.09
CA VAL A 118 -3.28 -8.68 8.83
C VAL A 118 -1.89 -8.11 8.56
N LEU A 119 -1.76 -6.80 8.62
CA LEU A 119 -0.54 -6.11 8.21
C LEU A 119 0.59 -6.30 9.21
N SER A 120 0.28 -6.55 10.48
CA SER A 120 1.30 -6.85 11.50
C SER A 120 1.99 -8.19 11.28
N GLN A 121 1.43 -9.05 10.42
CA GLN A 121 2.04 -10.34 10.07
C GLN A 121 3.05 -10.23 8.93
N LEU A 122 3.20 -9.07 8.34
CA LEU A 122 4.16 -8.85 7.25
C LEU A 122 5.60 -8.96 7.76
N PRO A 123 6.55 -9.25 6.85
CA PRO A 123 7.98 -9.23 7.20
C PRO A 123 8.39 -7.94 7.90
N ALA A 124 9.42 -8.03 8.75
CA ALA A 124 9.82 -6.94 9.64
C ALA A 124 10.10 -5.61 8.91
N ASP A 125 10.72 -5.66 7.73
CA ASP A 125 11.03 -4.47 6.96
C ASP A 125 9.78 -3.76 6.45
N LEU A 126 8.77 -4.51 5.98
CA LEU A 126 7.50 -3.95 5.57
C LEU A 126 6.72 -3.38 6.74
N LYS A 127 6.71 -4.12 7.86
CA LYS A 127 6.06 -3.65 9.07
C LYS A 127 6.69 -2.34 9.54
N ARG A 128 8.00 -2.21 9.45
CA ARG A 128 8.72 -0.99 9.79
C ARG A 128 8.27 0.20 8.91
N LEU A 129 8.17 -0.04 7.59
CA LEU A 129 7.69 1.00 6.67
C LEU A 129 6.26 1.43 7.00
N TRP A 130 5.41 0.47 7.33
CA TRP A 130 4.03 0.74 7.72
C TRP A 130 3.97 1.61 8.99
N LEU A 131 4.74 1.24 10.01
CA LEU A 131 4.77 2.00 11.26
C LEU A 131 5.38 3.40 11.06
N THR A 132 6.41 3.52 10.25
CA THR A 132 7.03 4.81 9.93
C THR A 132 6.02 5.73 9.25
N ALA A 133 5.24 5.21 8.30
CA ALA A 133 4.22 5.99 7.61
C ALA A 133 3.19 6.57 8.58
N GLY A 134 2.81 5.82 9.61
CA GLY A 134 1.84 6.26 10.61
C GLY A 134 2.36 7.35 11.55
N THR A 135 3.68 7.57 11.63
CA THR A 135 4.28 8.57 12.50
C THR A 135 4.70 9.85 11.75
N GLU A 136 4.64 9.84 10.43
CA GLU A 136 5.00 11.03 9.65
C GLU A 136 3.89 12.08 9.70
N PRO A 137 4.29 13.37 9.82
CA PRO A 137 3.32 14.46 9.87
C PRO A 137 2.59 14.69 8.54
#